data_f8cd2d4d707921dc4b6a7b939e68f305
#
_entry.id   f8cd2d4d707921dc4b6a7b939e68f305
#
_cell.length_a   1.000
_cell.length_b   1.000
_cell.length_c   1.000
_cell.angle_alpha   90.00
_cell.angle_beta   90.00
_cell.angle_gamma   90.00
#
_symmetry.space_group_name_H-M   'P 1'
#
loop_
_entity.id
_entity.type
_entity.pdbx_description
1 polymer ?
#
loop_
_entity_poly.entity_id
_entity_poly.type
_entity_poly.pdbx_seq_one_letter_code
_entity_poly.pdbx_strand_id
1 'polypeptide(L)'
;VQEPMPWLAALVCLSLFDIAIHDAFGNANEQPIYDCYGPDSLQYDLSRYLEPAQGSTVDFSGQFPNAYLTNNPPSHMRAWHLVGGVDPLTKNDLTGDEPDDGYPVLLRDWIRSDGLKCLKIKLRGDDPLWDMNRLLEIGNIAIDENVEWLTADFNCNVKEPGYVNQILDALRDSNPR
;
A
#
# COMPACT_ATOMS: atom_id res chain seq x y z
N VAL A 1 -35.39 -4.78 -1.95
CA VAL A 1 -34.32 -5.72 -1.64
C VAL A 1 -33.08 -4.88 -1.46
N GLN A 2 -32.49 -4.94 -0.27
CA GLN A 2 -31.26 -4.19 0.01
C GLN A 2 -30.12 -4.89 -0.74
N GLU A 3 -29.33 -4.16 -1.51
CA GLU A 3 -28.17 -4.72 -2.17
C GLU A 3 -27.17 -5.25 -1.13
N PRO A 4 -26.59 -6.43 -1.35
CA PRO A 4 -25.58 -6.96 -0.43
C PRO A 4 -24.38 -6.01 -0.38
N MET A 5 -23.86 -5.75 0.81
CA MET A 5 -22.66 -4.94 0.99
C MET A 5 -21.47 -5.61 0.27
N PRO A 6 -20.70 -4.89 -0.56
CA PRO A 6 -19.49 -5.41 -1.15
C PRO A 6 -18.51 -5.91 -0.06
N TRP A 7 -17.85 -7.05 -0.31
CA TRP A 7 -16.97 -7.68 0.67
C TRP A 7 -15.88 -6.72 1.21
N LEU A 8 -15.24 -5.96 0.34
CA LEU A 8 -14.23 -4.99 0.76
C LEU A 8 -14.81 -3.90 1.66
N ALA A 9 -16.01 -3.42 1.38
CA ALA A 9 -16.68 -2.43 2.24
C ALA A 9 -16.99 -3.02 3.63
N ALA A 10 -17.39 -4.28 3.71
CA ALA A 10 -17.59 -4.97 4.98
C ALA A 10 -16.28 -5.06 5.78
N LEU A 11 -15.17 -5.42 5.13
CA LEU A 11 -13.86 -5.47 5.78
C LEU A 11 -13.40 -4.10 6.28
N VAL A 12 -13.59 -3.04 5.50
CA VAL A 12 -13.27 -1.66 5.93
C VAL A 12 -14.10 -1.25 7.14
N CYS A 13 -15.39 -1.55 7.15
CA CYS A 13 -16.25 -1.25 8.31
C CYS A 13 -15.84 -2.06 9.56
N LEU A 14 -15.43 -3.32 9.40
CA LEU A 14 -14.97 -4.17 10.50
C LEU A 14 -13.62 -3.72 11.05
N SER A 15 -12.75 -3.14 10.24
CA SER A 15 -11.39 -2.80 10.63
C SER A 15 -11.32 -1.86 11.84
N LEU A 16 -12.30 -0.97 12.02
CA LEU A 16 -12.38 -0.07 13.17
C LEU A 16 -12.53 -0.84 14.48
N PHE A 17 -13.39 -1.85 14.49
CA PHE A 17 -13.62 -2.70 15.66
C PHE A 17 -12.45 -3.65 15.89
N ASP A 18 -11.91 -4.20 14.83
CA ASP A 18 -10.77 -5.11 14.89
C ASP A 18 -9.54 -4.43 15.51
N ILE A 19 -9.18 -3.24 15.02
CA ILE A 19 -8.07 -2.44 15.59
C ILE A 19 -8.33 -2.10 17.06
N ALA A 20 -9.55 -1.66 17.40
CA ALA A 20 -9.89 -1.29 18.78
C ALA A 20 -9.82 -2.48 19.75
N ILE A 21 -10.26 -3.67 19.31
CA ILE A 21 -10.18 -4.90 20.12
C ILE A 21 -8.74 -5.33 20.33
N HIS A 22 -7.91 -5.29 19.27
CA HIS A 22 -6.49 -5.63 19.37
C HIS A 22 -5.75 -4.69 20.32
N ASP A 23 -5.97 -3.37 20.19
CA ASP A 23 -5.37 -2.38 21.09
C ASP A 23 -5.82 -2.59 22.54
N ALA A 24 -7.11 -2.77 22.76
CA ALA A 24 -7.66 -3.03 24.09
C ALA A 24 -7.09 -4.33 24.72
N PHE A 25 -6.89 -5.38 23.91
CA PHE A 25 -6.32 -6.64 24.39
C PHE A 25 -4.86 -6.47 24.80
N GLY A 26 -4.05 -5.78 24.00
CA GLY A 26 -2.67 -5.46 24.35
C GLY A 26 -2.58 -4.65 25.63
N ASN A 27 -3.39 -3.60 25.75
CA ASN A 27 -3.44 -2.74 26.95
C ASN A 27 -3.90 -3.52 28.20
N ALA A 28 -4.90 -4.39 28.06
CA ALA A 28 -5.39 -5.21 29.19
C ALA A 28 -4.36 -6.23 29.70
N ASN A 29 -3.45 -6.68 28.83
CA ASN A 29 -2.38 -7.60 29.18
C ASN A 29 -1.04 -6.90 29.46
N GLU A 30 -1.00 -5.56 29.40
CA GLU A 30 0.22 -4.75 29.60
C GLU A 30 1.36 -5.18 28.66
N GLN A 31 1.04 -5.58 27.43
CA GLN A 31 1.97 -6.06 26.42
C GLN A 31 1.70 -5.42 25.05
N PRO A 32 2.73 -5.22 24.23
CA PRO A 32 2.53 -4.91 22.82
C PRO A 32 1.66 -5.99 22.17
N ILE A 33 0.67 -5.60 21.38
CA ILE A 33 -0.28 -6.55 20.77
C ILE A 33 0.41 -7.63 19.94
N TYR A 34 1.53 -7.32 19.30
CA TYR A 34 2.31 -8.27 18.50
C TYR A 34 2.92 -9.40 19.33
N ASP A 35 3.17 -9.19 20.61
CA ASP A 35 3.66 -10.22 21.54
C ASP A 35 2.52 -11.17 21.96
N CYS A 36 1.28 -10.77 21.73
CA CYS A 36 0.07 -11.56 22.02
C CYS A 36 -0.34 -12.50 20.88
N TYR A 37 0.40 -12.60 19.78
CA TYR A 37 0.04 -13.45 18.64
C TYR A 37 0.57 -14.89 18.71
N GLY A 38 0.82 -15.37 19.92
CA GLY A 38 1.30 -16.72 20.19
C GLY A 38 0.31 -17.61 20.92
N PRO A 39 0.72 -18.87 21.22
CA PRO A 39 -0.13 -19.87 21.88
C PRO A 39 -0.60 -19.49 23.28
N ASP A 40 0.11 -18.58 23.95
CA ASP A 40 -0.24 -18.14 25.31
C ASP A 40 -1.48 -17.24 25.33
N SER A 41 -1.80 -16.60 24.21
CA SER A 41 -2.90 -15.65 24.08
C SER A 41 -3.98 -16.08 23.08
N LEU A 42 -3.65 -16.88 22.09
CA LEU A 42 -4.58 -17.33 21.05
C LEU A 42 -5.05 -18.77 21.32
N GLN A 43 -6.35 -18.97 21.30
CA GLN A 43 -6.96 -20.27 21.55
C GLN A 43 -6.72 -21.29 20.42
N TYR A 44 -6.63 -20.79 19.18
CA TYR A 44 -6.52 -21.65 17.98
C TYR A 44 -5.30 -21.24 17.18
N ASP A 45 -4.64 -22.24 16.61
CA ASP A 45 -3.56 -22.05 15.65
C ASP A 45 -4.11 -21.69 14.23
N LEU A 46 -3.19 -21.44 13.30
CA LEU A 46 -3.55 -21.01 11.95
C LEU A 46 -4.27 -22.11 11.14
N SER A 47 -4.13 -23.39 11.50
CA SER A 47 -4.82 -24.49 10.80
C SER A 47 -6.34 -24.41 10.92
N ARG A 48 -6.84 -23.68 11.95
CA ARG A 48 -8.28 -23.41 12.13
C ARG A 48 -8.84 -22.50 11.04
N TYR A 49 -8.01 -21.65 10.43
CA TYR A 49 -8.40 -20.53 9.57
C TYR A 49 -7.83 -20.62 8.16
N LEU A 50 -6.72 -21.34 7.98
CA LEU A 50 -5.98 -21.43 6.74
C LEU A 50 -5.85 -22.88 6.28
N GLU A 51 -6.06 -23.09 4.99
CA GLU A 51 -5.80 -24.37 4.32
C GLU A 51 -4.62 -24.21 3.36
N PRO A 52 -3.67 -25.15 3.34
CA PRO A 52 -2.59 -25.13 2.37
C PRO A 52 -3.13 -25.21 0.94
N ALA A 53 -2.48 -24.55 -0.02
CA ALA A 53 -2.79 -24.73 -1.43
C ALA A 53 -2.58 -26.20 -1.84
N GLN A 54 -3.38 -26.69 -2.79
CA GLN A 54 -3.26 -28.02 -3.31
C GLN A 54 -1.84 -28.28 -3.84
N GLY A 55 -1.21 -29.37 -3.36
CA GLY A 55 0.17 -29.72 -3.71
C GLY A 55 1.25 -28.96 -2.94
N SER A 56 0.87 -28.11 -1.99
CA SER A 56 1.80 -27.45 -1.07
C SER A 56 2.29 -28.40 0.02
N THR A 57 3.51 -28.18 0.49
CA THR A 57 4.09 -28.85 1.68
C THR A 57 3.93 -28.04 2.95
N VAL A 58 3.22 -26.90 2.90
CA VAL A 58 2.97 -26.04 4.06
C VAL A 58 2.02 -26.75 5.01
N ASP A 59 2.34 -26.73 6.32
CA ASP A 59 1.45 -27.17 7.39
C ASP A 59 1.26 -26.04 8.38
N PHE A 60 0.01 -25.70 8.66
CA PHE A 60 -0.35 -24.65 9.61
C PHE A 60 -0.65 -25.19 11.01
N SER A 61 -0.57 -26.51 11.22
CA SER A 61 -0.79 -27.15 12.52
C SER A 61 0.26 -26.72 13.54
N GLY A 62 -0.18 -26.22 14.67
CA GLY A 62 0.70 -25.68 15.71
C GLY A 62 1.39 -24.37 15.35
N GLN A 63 1.06 -23.76 14.21
CA GLN A 63 1.60 -22.46 13.80
C GLN A 63 0.68 -21.34 14.27
N PHE A 64 1.27 -20.31 14.86
CA PHE A 64 0.59 -19.09 15.29
C PHE A 64 1.13 -17.89 14.52
N PRO A 65 0.39 -16.76 14.43
CA PRO A 65 0.86 -15.59 13.69
C PRO A 65 2.26 -15.10 14.10
N ASN A 66 2.66 -15.27 15.35
CA ASN A 66 3.99 -14.88 15.84
C ASN A 66 5.14 -15.59 15.12
N ALA A 67 4.92 -16.79 14.57
CA ALA A 67 5.93 -17.52 13.79
C ALA A 67 6.33 -16.79 12.49
N TYR A 68 5.49 -15.86 12.03
CA TYR A 68 5.67 -15.09 10.79
C TYR A 68 6.06 -13.65 11.05
N LEU A 69 6.21 -13.24 12.31
CA LEU A 69 6.69 -11.93 12.68
C LEU A 69 8.22 -11.92 12.78
N THR A 70 8.82 -10.78 12.46
CA THR A 70 10.27 -10.63 12.65
C THR A 70 10.62 -10.52 14.13
N ASN A 71 11.68 -11.21 14.57
CA ASN A 71 12.16 -11.15 15.94
C ASN A 71 12.81 -9.79 16.29
N ASN A 72 13.25 -9.05 15.29
CA ASN A 72 13.89 -7.76 15.44
C ASN A 72 13.21 -6.74 14.51
N PRO A 73 12.04 -6.22 14.87
CA PRO A 73 11.38 -5.21 14.07
C PRO A 73 12.23 -3.93 14.00
N PRO A 74 12.30 -3.29 12.84
CA PRO A 74 13.03 -2.02 12.71
C PRO A 74 12.36 -0.94 13.58
N SER A 75 13.15 -0.09 14.21
CA SER A 75 12.64 1.03 15.00
C SER A 75 11.95 2.10 14.16
N HIS A 76 12.23 2.14 12.86
CA HIS A 76 11.64 3.07 11.90
C HIS A 76 11.27 2.34 10.62
N MET A 77 10.15 2.72 10.02
CA MET A 77 9.70 2.24 8.71
C MET A 77 9.67 3.40 7.72
N ARG A 78 9.96 3.10 6.46
CA ARG A 78 9.82 4.09 5.39
C ARG A 78 8.34 4.39 5.15
N ALA A 79 7.99 5.67 5.15
CA ALA A 79 6.66 6.10 4.74
C ALA A 79 6.61 6.20 3.20
N TRP A 80 5.54 5.67 2.62
CA TRP A 80 5.25 5.76 1.20
C TRP A 80 4.20 6.85 0.97
N HIS A 81 4.62 7.96 0.39
CA HIS A 81 3.70 9.05 0.04
C HIS A 81 2.86 8.64 -1.16
N LEU A 82 1.54 8.78 -1.02
CA LEU A 82 0.60 8.49 -2.11
C LEU A 82 0.57 9.64 -3.11
N VAL A 83 0.82 9.34 -4.36
CA VAL A 83 0.58 10.24 -5.49
C VAL A 83 -0.71 9.81 -6.17
N GLY A 84 -1.78 10.54 -5.93
CA GLY A 84 -3.11 10.25 -6.47
C GLY A 84 -3.19 10.43 -7.98
N GLY A 85 -4.16 9.78 -8.61
CA GLY A 85 -4.33 9.85 -10.07
C GLY A 85 -4.64 11.25 -10.60
N VAL A 86 -5.25 12.09 -9.75
CA VAL A 86 -5.64 13.48 -10.10
C VAL A 86 -4.80 14.54 -9.38
N ASP A 87 -3.82 14.14 -8.57
CA ASP A 87 -2.96 15.10 -7.87
C ASP A 87 -2.15 15.91 -8.89
N PRO A 88 -2.05 17.23 -8.73
CA PRO A 88 -1.26 18.07 -9.63
C PRO A 88 0.23 17.79 -9.45
N LEU A 89 0.92 17.58 -10.58
CA LEU A 89 2.36 17.34 -10.62
C LEU A 89 3.12 18.64 -10.91
N THR A 90 2.55 19.48 -11.75
CA THR A 90 3.13 20.72 -12.25
C THR A 90 2.17 21.90 -12.06
N LYS A 91 2.71 23.11 -12.22
CA LYS A 91 1.88 24.33 -12.15
C LYS A 91 0.77 24.40 -13.22
N ASN A 92 0.94 23.65 -14.33
CA ASN A 92 -0.07 23.62 -15.39
C ASN A 92 -1.30 22.78 -15.01
N ASP A 93 -1.16 21.94 -13.98
CA ASP A 93 -2.25 21.09 -13.50
C ASP A 93 -3.12 21.81 -12.45
N LEU A 94 -2.71 23.01 -12.01
CA LEU A 94 -3.44 23.78 -11.03
C LEU A 94 -4.69 24.40 -11.65
N THR A 95 -5.79 24.34 -10.91
CA THR A 95 -7.11 24.87 -11.30
C THR A 95 -7.38 26.25 -10.73
N GLY A 96 -6.69 26.61 -9.64
CA GLY A 96 -6.91 27.82 -8.86
C GLY A 96 -7.88 27.63 -7.69
N ASP A 97 -8.45 26.42 -7.55
CA ASP A 97 -9.38 26.06 -6.46
C ASP A 97 -8.70 25.15 -5.41
N GLU A 98 -7.37 25.04 -5.46
CA GLU A 98 -6.60 24.24 -4.52
C GLU A 98 -6.77 24.79 -3.09
N PRO A 99 -6.75 23.88 -2.07
CA PRO A 99 -6.88 24.31 -0.67
C PRO A 99 -5.69 25.17 -0.25
N ASP A 100 -5.97 26.27 0.48
CA ASP A 100 -4.98 27.11 1.15
C ASP A 100 -4.96 26.75 2.64
N ASP A 101 -4.50 25.56 2.94
CA ASP A 101 -4.47 24.96 4.28
C ASP A 101 -3.05 24.87 4.88
N GLY A 102 -2.07 25.47 4.18
CA GLY A 102 -0.68 25.48 4.59
C GLY A 102 0.12 24.25 4.20
N TYR A 103 -0.50 23.28 3.49
CA TYR A 103 0.19 22.11 2.95
C TYR A 103 0.59 22.31 1.48
N PRO A 104 1.64 21.63 1.02
CA PRO A 104 2.01 21.63 -0.40
C PRO A 104 0.89 21.05 -1.27
N VAL A 105 0.76 21.58 -2.49
CA VAL A 105 -0.17 21.07 -3.50
C VAL A 105 0.57 20.23 -4.55
N LEU A 106 1.73 20.70 -4.99
CA LEU A 106 2.52 20.04 -6.02
C LEU A 106 3.39 18.92 -5.45
N LEU A 107 3.52 17.81 -6.19
CA LEU A 107 4.35 16.67 -5.78
C LEU A 107 5.79 17.07 -5.41
N ARG A 108 6.41 17.94 -6.21
CA ARG A 108 7.79 18.41 -5.95
C ARG A 108 7.92 19.14 -4.61
N ASP A 109 6.92 19.92 -4.25
CA ASP A 109 6.90 20.66 -3.00
C ASP A 109 6.68 19.72 -1.80
N TRP A 110 5.82 18.70 -1.94
CA TRP A 110 5.69 17.62 -0.96
C TRP A 110 7.00 16.88 -0.72
N ILE A 111 7.70 16.49 -1.82
CA ILE A 111 8.99 15.77 -1.70
C ILE A 111 9.99 16.59 -0.91
N ARG A 112 10.07 17.92 -1.17
CA ARG A 112 11.03 18.80 -0.52
C ARG A 112 10.66 19.14 0.91
N SER A 113 9.37 19.39 1.18
CA SER A 113 8.85 19.72 2.51
C SER A 113 9.09 18.56 3.49
N ASP A 114 8.76 17.34 3.09
CA ASP A 114 8.75 16.18 3.97
C ASP A 114 9.98 15.27 3.80
N GLY A 115 10.89 15.62 2.87
CA GLY A 115 12.07 14.80 2.59
C GLY A 115 11.70 13.40 2.07
N LEU A 116 10.67 13.29 1.24
CA LEU A 116 10.12 12.01 0.77
C LEU A 116 11.14 11.23 -0.05
N LYS A 117 11.24 9.93 0.22
CA LYS A 117 12.13 8.99 -0.48
C LYS A 117 11.40 7.83 -1.13
N CYS A 118 10.13 7.66 -0.83
CA CYS A 118 9.30 6.57 -1.34
C CYS A 118 7.96 7.11 -1.80
N LEU A 119 7.58 6.83 -3.06
CA LEU A 119 6.28 7.24 -3.62
C LEU A 119 5.47 6.03 -4.07
N LYS A 120 4.18 6.05 -3.78
CA LYS A 120 3.18 5.10 -4.29
C LYS A 120 2.33 5.82 -5.33
N ILE A 121 2.43 5.40 -6.57
CA ILE A 121 1.77 6.03 -7.73
C ILE A 121 0.45 5.34 -8.00
N LYS A 122 -0.65 6.09 -7.95
CA LYS A 122 -1.97 5.60 -8.36
C LYS A 122 -2.13 5.66 -9.86
N LEU A 123 -2.51 4.53 -10.44
CA LEU A 123 -2.74 4.32 -11.86
C LEU A 123 -4.18 3.87 -12.12
N ARG A 124 -4.62 3.91 -13.36
CA ARG A 124 -5.97 3.53 -13.77
C ARG A 124 -6.12 2.03 -13.98
N GLY A 125 -5.14 1.41 -14.66
CA GLY A 125 -5.18 -0.01 -15.00
C GLY A 125 -6.08 -0.36 -16.19
N ASP A 126 -6.62 0.65 -16.88
CA ASP A 126 -7.52 0.51 -18.05
C ASP A 126 -7.14 1.43 -19.22
N ASP A 127 -6.16 2.32 -19.03
CA ASP A 127 -5.63 3.25 -20.03
C ASP A 127 -4.10 3.19 -20.06
N PRO A 128 -3.49 2.34 -20.91
CA PRO A 128 -2.04 2.14 -20.90
C PRO A 128 -1.25 3.41 -21.26
N LEU A 129 -1.79 4.28 -22.10
CA LEU A 129 -1.11 5.51 -22.49
C LEU A 129 -1.11 6.52 -21.34
N TRP A 130 -2.22 6.66 -20.66
CA TRP A 130 -2.33 7.52 -19.49
C TRP A 130 -1.43 7.02 -18.35
N ASP A 131 -1.47 5.71 -18.05
CA ASP A 131 -0.65 5.11 -17.00
C ASP A 131 0.85 5.26 -17.29
N MET A 132 1.25 5.06 -18.54
CA MET A 132 2.63 5.26 -18.99
C MET A 132 3.08 6.71 -18.84
N ASN A 133 2.28 7.68 -19.29
CA ASN A 133 2.61 9.09 -19.17
C ASN A 133 2.71 9.52 -17.71
N ARG A 134 1.77 9.07 -16.86
CA ARG A 134 1.78 9.37 -15.43
C ARG A 134 3.05 8.84 -14.75
N LEU A 135 3.48 7.63 -15.09
CA LEU A 135 4.73 7.04 -14.58
C LEU A 135 5.96 7.81 -15.04
N LEU A 136 6.02 8.24 -16.31
CA LEU A 136 7.13 9.02 -16.84
C LEU A 136 7.23 10.39 -16.17
N GLU A 137 6.13 11.10 -16.02
CA GLU A 137 6.11 12.42 -15.39
C GLU A 137 6.56 12.36 -13.92
N ILE A 138 6.00 11.43 -13.14
CA ILE A 138 6.38 11.24 -11.74
C ILE A 138 7.81 10.71 -11.64
N GLY A 139 8.21 9.80 -12.52
CA GLY A 139 9.56 9.27 -12.57
C GLY A 139 10.61 10.36 -12.82
N ASN A 140 10.36 11.30 -13.73
CA ASN A 140 11.24 12.44 -13.96
C ASN A 140 11.36 13.35 -12.73
N ILE A 141 10.23 13.64 -12.06
CA ILE A 141 10.26 14.40 -10.80
C ILE A 141 11.05 13.64 -9.73
N ALA A 142 10.83 12.33 -9.62
CA ALA A 142 11.50 11.49 -8.64
C ALA A 142 13.03 11.46 -8.84
N ILE A 143 13.49 11.38 -10.10
CA ILE A 143 14.92 11.45 -10.45
C ILE A 143 15.51 12.81 -10.05
N ASP A 144 14.85 13.90 -10.41
CA ASP A 144 15.30 15.27 -10.10
C ASP A 144 15.40 15.51 -8.59
N GLU A 145 14.49 14.96 -7.81
CA GLU A 145 14.41 15.17 -6.35
C GLU A 145 15.10 14.05 -5.53
N ASN A 146 15.79 13.11 -6.19
CA ASN A 146 16.48 11.99 -5.55
C ASN A 146 15.56 11.13 -4.67
N VAL A 147 14.37 10.80 -5.18
CA VAL A 147 13.50 9.78 -4.63
C VAL A 147 14.09 8.41 -4.93
N GLU A 148 14.10 7.51 -3.95
CA GLU A 148 14.79 6.22 -4.05
C GLU A 148 13.90 5.10 -4.57
N TRP A 149 12.60 5.14 -4.24
CA TRP A 149 11.68 4.05 -4.48
C TRP A 149 10.34 4.52 -5.02
N LEU A 150 9.89 3.83 -6.05
CA LEU A 150 8.56 4.01 -6.63
C LEU A 150 7.80 2.68 -6.61
N THR A 151 6.51 2.72 -6.30
CA THR A 151 5.58 1.61 -6.52
C THR A 151 4.41 2.06 -7.37
N ALA A 152 3.91 1.18 -8.24
CA ALA A 152 2.74 1.40 -9.07
C ALA A 152 1.53 0.64 -8.51
N ASP A 153 0.40 1.32 -8.33
CA ASP A 153 -0.84 0.73 -7.83
C ASP A 153 -1.97 0.95 -8.85
N PHE A 154 -2.34 -0.12 -9.51
CA PHE A 154 -3.39 -0.15 -10.54
C PHE A 154 -4.80 -0.34 -9.98
N ASN A 155 -5.00 -0.25 -8.67
CA ASN A 155 -6.29 -0.33 -7.98
C ASN A 155 -7.12 -1.60 -8.30
N CYS A 156 -6.46 -2.72 -8.56
CA CYS A 156 -7.10 -4.00 -8.96
C CYS A 156 -7.91 -3.93 -10.28
N ASN A 157 -7.68 -2.91 -11.12
CA ASN A 157 -8.41 -2.74 -12.38
C ASN A 157 -7.78 -3.53 -13.53
N VAL A 158 -6.53 -3.94 -13.42
CA VAL A 158 -5.83 -4.74 -14.43
C VAL A 158 -6.41 -6.15 -14.45
N LYS A 159 -6.90 -6.58 -15.61
CA LYS A 159 -7.48 -7.91 -15.81
C LYS A 159 -6.44 -8.97 -16.14
N GLU A 160 -5.40 -8.58 -16.88
CA GLU A 160 -4.37 -9.49 -17.40
C GLU A 160 -2.97 -9.00 -17.04
N PRO A 161 -2.09 -9.84 -16.50
CA PRO A 161 -0.72 -9.44 -16.13
C PRO A 161 0.09 -8.84 -17.27
N GLY A 162 -0.23 -9.21 -18.52
CA GLY A 162 0.40 -8.68 -19.72
C GLY A 162 0.31 -7.17 -19.86
N TYR A 163 -0.74 -6.55 -19.32
CA TYR A 163 -0.90 -5.09 -19.29
C TYR A 163 0.25 -4.41 -18.54
N VAL A 164 0.57 -4.90 -17.35
CA VAL A 164 1.66 -4.35 -16.51
C VAL A 164 3.00 -4.56 -17.19
N ASN A 165 3.24 -5.76 -17.75
CA ASN A 165 4.49 -6.08 -18.44
C ASN A 165 4.72 -5.15 -19.65
N GLN A 166 3.69 -4.86 -20.43
CA GLN A 166 3.78 -3.93 -21.57
C GLN A 166 4.20 -2.52 -21.13
N ILE A 167 3.64 -2.01 -20.04
CA ILE A 167 4.02 -0.71 -19.48
C ILE A 167 5.48 -0.73 -19.00
N LEU A 168 5.90 -1.79 -18.29
CA LEU A 168 7.27 -1.91 -17.79
C LEU A 168 8.29 -2.01 -18.93
N ASP A 169 7.96 -2.75 -19.98
CA ASP A 169 8.83 -2.85 -21.17
C ASP A 169 8.93 -1.51 -21.89
N ALA A 170 7.81 -0.82 -22.08
CA ALA A 170 7.79 0.51 -22.69
C ALA A 170 8.56 1.57 -21.86
N LEU A 171 8.47 1.51 -20.53
CA LEU A 171 9.26 2.37 -19.63
C LEU A 171 10.75 2.10 -19.76
N ARG A 172 11.16 0.83 -19.80
CA ARG A 172 12.56 0.43 -19.98
C ARG A 172 13.14 0.94 -21.30
N ASP A 173 12.35 0.87 -22.37
CA ASP A 173 12.76 1.32 -23.69
C ASP A 173 12.83 2.85 -23.80
N SER A 174 11.95 3.56 -23.08
CA SER A 174 11.83 5.02 -23.13
C SER A 174 12.80 5.73 -22.18
N ASN A 175 13.07 5.15 -21.03
CA ASN A 175 13.94 5.73 -20.01
C ASN A 175 14.65 4.63 -19.20
N PRO A 176 15.83 4.19 -19.64
CA PRO A 176 16.58 3.08 -19.04
C PRO A 176 17.26 3.41 -17.69
N ARG A 177 16.99 4.57 -17.09
CA ARG A 177 17.56 4.98 -15.79
C ARG A 177 16.75 4.56 -14.61
#